data_f123a6805cbd93cabc50b055967cbe6f
#
_entry.id   f123a6805cbd93cabc50b055967cbe6f
#
_cell.length_a   1.000
_cell.length_b   1.000
_cell.length_c   1.000
_cell.angle_alpha   90.00
_cell.angle_beta   90.00
_cell.angle_gamma   90.00
#
_symmetry.space_group_name_H-M   'P 1'
#
loop_
_entity.id
_entity.type
_entity.pdbx_description
1 polymer ?
#
loop_
_entity_poly.entity_id
_entity_poly.type
_entity_poly.pdbx_seq_one_letter_code
_entity_poly.pdbx_strand_id
1 'polypeptide(L)'
;MTRHCDTSNNSSVKVEASREEFGAGSVVVMSIRCRWRDKKLVVSGTTSHAMVGDVFVAPLEVSYPYKRTVGTLLSRFFTSLSECRLEGTRGSDGRVYFPPAEFDPVTGAQLTEWVSLSDTGTVSTWAWQSTPVEGQPLAHPFAWALITIDGADVPMLHAVDAGSPDNIATGTKVKVRWAEERPGGVTDIACFDVVGGVS
;
A
#
# COMPACT_ATOMS: atom_id res chain seq x y z
N MET A 1 23.84 -30.36 7.04
CA MET A 1 24.81 -29.86 6.01
C MET A 1 24.93 -28.36 6.19
N THR A 2 26.03 -27.93 6.76
CA THR A 2 26.24 -26.51 7.11
C THR A 2 26.93 -25.82 5.94
N ARG A 3 26.29 -24.83 5.32
CA ARG A 3 26.96 -23.97 4.32
C ARG A 3 27.23 -22.61 4.96
N HIS A 4 28.50 -22.22 4.97
CA HIS A 4 28.94 -20.87 5.33
C HIS A 4 28.92 -20.02 4.06
N CYS A 5 28.21 -18.89 4.07
CA CYS A 5 28.38 -17.82 3.11
C CYS A 5 29.07 -16.66 3.82
N ASP A 6 30.33 -16.45 3.48
CA ASP A 6 31.11 -15.31 3.94
C ASP A 6 30.95 -14.19 2.89
N THR A 7 30.30 -13.11 3.25
CA THR A 7 30.32 -11.91 2.43
C THR A 7 31.26 -10.89 3.08
N SER A 8 32.08 -10.24 2.28
CA SER A 8 33.18 -9.34 2.65
C SER A 8 32.80 -8.14 3.57
N ASN A 9 31.61 -8.11 4.14
CA ASN A 9 31.09 -7.04 5.01
C ASN A 9 30.74 -7.54 6.43
N ASN A 10 31.48 -8.49 6.98
CA ASN A 10 31.40 -8.88 8.39
C ASN A 10 29.99 -9.30 8.90
N SER A 11 29.14 -9.80 8.02
CA SER A 11 27.83 -10.35 8.33
C SER A 11 27.87 -11.87 8.12
N SER A 12 27.71 -12.65 9.17
CA SER A 12 27.59 -14.09 9.04
C SER A 12 26.13 -14.51 9.09
N VAL A 13 25.69 -15.24 8.07
CA VAL A 13 24.39 -15.91 8.03
C VAL A 13 24.61 -17.36 8.44
N LYS A 14 24.04 -17.77 9.56
CA LYS A 14 24.08 -19.17 10.00
C LYS A 14 22.72 -19.80 9.70
N VAL A 15 22.72 -20.80 8.84
CA VAL A 15 21.56 -21.62 8.54
C VAL A 15 21.72 -22.95 9.26
N GLU A 16 20.85 -23.23 10.22
CA GLU A 16 20.79 -24.52 10.90
C GLU A 16 19.50 -25.23 10.47
N ALA A 17 19.64 -26.42 9.90
CA ALA A 17 18.53 -27.30 9.60
C ALA A 17 18.54 -28.46 10.55
N SER A 18 17.47 -28.66 11.31
CA SER A 18 17.24 -29.86 12.13
C SER A 18 16.08 -30.66 11.52
N ARG A 19 16.22 -31.97 11.54
CA ARG A 19 15.18 -32.87 11.06
C ARG A 19 14.50 -33.47 12.29
N GLU A 20 13.21 -33.18 12.44
CA GLU A 20 12.37 -33.83 13.45
C GLU A 20 11.37 -34.76 12.75
N GLU A 21 11.27 -35.99 13.18
CA GLU A 21 10.32 -36.97 12.67
C GLU A 21 9.05 -36.92 13.54
N PHE A 22 7.97 -36.41 12.98
CA PHE A 22 6.64 -36.44 13.55
C PHE A 22 5.72 -37.27 12.66
N GLY A 23 5.42 -38.54 13.01
CA GLY A 23 4.36 -39.37 12.38
C GLY A 23 4.33 -39.26 10.85
N ALA A 24 3.65 -39.95 10.09
CA ALA A 24 3.60 -40.10 8.61
C ALA A 24 4.07 -38.95 7.66
N GLY A 25 4.91 -38.00 8.12
CA GLY A 25 5.53 -36.95 7.29
C GLY A 25 6.78 -36.38 7.96
N SER A 26 7.90 -36.28 7.21
CA SER A 26 9.12 -35.65 7.72
C SER A 26 8.95 -34.12 7.64
N VAL A 27 9.04 -33.43 8.77
CA VAL A 27 9.09 -31.97 8.87
C VAL A 27 10.54 -31.55 9.01
N VAL A 28 11.02 -30.71 8.09
CA VAL A 28 12.35 -30.08 8.19
C VAL A 28 12.16 -28.68 8.75
N VAL A 29 12.62 -28.46 9.98
CA VAL A 29 12.64 -27.13 10.60
C VAL A 29 13.94 -26.45 10.21
N MET A 30 13.85 -25.33 9.49
CA MET A 30 14.99 -24.52 9.11
C MET A 30 14.97 -23.22 9.89
N SER A 31 15.98 -23.02 10.74
CA SER A 31 16.15 -21.77 11.48
C SER A 31 17.23 -20.92 10.79
N ILE A 32 16.88 -19.73 10.34
CA ILE A 32 17.81 -18.78 9.74
C ILE A 32 18.09 -17.70 10.76
N ARG A 33 19.36 -17.60 11.20
CA ARG A 33 19.80 -16.50 12.06
C ARG A 33 20.76 -15.60 11.28
N CYS A 34 20.31 -14.37 11.02
CA CYS A 34 21.17 -13.33 10.48
C CYS A 34 21.67 -12.44 11.62
N ARG A 35 23.00 -12.34 11.78
CA ARG A 35 23.62 -11.42 12.74
C ARG A 35 24.30 -10.30 11.98
N TRP A 36 23.77 -9.09 12.09
CA TRP A 36 24.46 -7.88 11.64
C TRP A 36 24.96 -7.13 12.88
N ARG A 37 26.16 -6.55 12.80
CA ARG A 37 26.86 -5.83 13.88
C ARG A 37 25.86 -5.15 14.83
N ASP A 38 25.75 -5.68 16.08
CA ASP A 38 24.94 -5.19 17.21
C ASP A 38 23.41 -5.15 17.07
N LYS A 39 22.83 -5.67 16.00
CA LYS A 39 21.38 -5.86 15.90
C LYS A 39 21.05 -7.29 15.56
N LYS A 40 20.39 -7.95 16.50
CA LYS A 40 19.94 -9.34 16.40
C LYS A 40 18.65 -9.39 15.58
N LEU A 41 18.73 -9.81 14.33
CA LEU A 41 17.55 -10.17 13.56
C LEU A 41 17.19 -11.61 13.93
N VAL A 42 16.14 -11.81 14.71
CA VAL A 42 15.61 -13.13 15.01
C VAL A 42 14.42 -13.34 14.10
N VAL A 43 14.61 -14.11 13.03
CA VAL A 43 13.50 -14.64 12.24
C VAL A 43 13.11 -15.95 12.88
N SER A 44 12.13 -15.94 13.78
CA SER A 44 11.52 -17.15 14.32
C SER A 44 10.16 -17.32 13.64
N GLY A 45 10.12 -18.13 12.60
CA GLY A 45 8.89 -18.59 11.99
C GLY A 45 8.80 -20.11 12.11
N THR A 46 7.72 -20.62 12.68
CA THR A 46 7.35 -22.03 12.52
C THR A 46 6.81 -22.16 11.11
N THR A 47 7.66 -22.61 10.19
CA THR A 47 7.25 -22.76 8.79
C THR A 47 6.70 -24.18 8.62
N SER A 48 5.42 -24.30 8.37
CA SER A 48 4.82 -25.55 7.90
C SER A 48 5.26 -25.78 6.44
N HIS A 49 5.99 -26.87 6.22
CA HIS A 49 6.42 -27.25 4.87
C HIS A 49 5.32 -28.07 4.19
N ALA A 50 4.98 -27.70 2.96
CA ALA A 50 4.15 -28.49 2.09
C ALA A 50 5.01 -29.16 1.03
N MET A 51 4.81 -30.48 0.83
CA MET A 51 5.36 -31.19 -0.32
C MET A 51 4.40 -31.03 -1.49
N VAL A 52 4.88 -30.48 -2.60
CA VAL A 52 4.16 -30.47 -3.88
C VAL A 52 4.97 -31.31 -4.87
N GLY A 53 4.62 -32.59 -5.01
CA GLY A 53 5.45 -33.56 -5.71
C GLY A 53 6.78 -33.79 -4.99
N ASP A 54 7.89 -33.82 -5.71
CA ASP A 54 9.26 -33.99 -5.18
C ASP A 54 9.93 -32.67 -4.77
N VAL A 55 9.19 -31.54 -4.77
CA VAL A 55 9.73 -30.21 -4.46
C VAL A 55 9.32 -29.77 -3.07
N PHE A 56 10.32 -29.42 -2.23
CA PHE A 56 10.09 -28.76 -0.96
C PHE A 56 9.84 -27.27 -1.16
N VAL A 57 8.70 -26.77 -0.73
CA VAL A 57 8.35 -25.36 -0.76
C VAL A 57 8.24 -24.85 0.67
N ALA A 58 9.06 -23.86 1.03
CA ALA A 58 9.00 -23.16 2.31
C ALA A 58 8.81 -21.67 2.05
N PRO A 59 7.75 -21.01 2.59
CA PRO A 59 7.64 -19.57 2.55
C PRO A 59 8.77 -18.96 3.40
N LEU A 60 9.45 -17.98 2.84
CA LEU A 60 10.45 -17.17 3.53
C LEU A 60 9.92 -15.74 3.62
N GLU A 61 9.63 -15.29 4.82
CA GLU A 61 9.32 -13.89 5.08
C GLU A 61 10.57 -13.18 5.61
N VAL A 62 10.97 -12.10 4.93
CA VAL A 62 12.10 -11.27 5.34
C VAL A 62 11.57 -9.89 5.68
N SER A 63 11.58 -9.54 6.97
CA SER A 63 11.15 -8.23 7.45
C SER A 63 12.35 -7.39 7.88
N TYR A 64 12.43 -6.17 7.34
CA TYR A 64 13.47 -5.19 7.70
C TYR A 64 12.82 -3.99 8.40
N PRO A 65 12.86 -3.92 9.75
CA PRO A 65 12.34 -2.76 10.46
C PRO A 65 13.29 -1.57 10.26
N TYR A 66 12.99 -0.71 9.31
CA TYR A 66 13.70 0.55 9.14
C TYR A 66 12.72 1.72 9.10
N LYS A 67 13.17 2.88 9.58
CA LYS A 67 12.42 4.14 9.46
C LYS A 67 13.01 4.95 8.32
N ARG A 68 12.15 5.45 7.44
CA ARG A 68 12.53 6.33 6.33
C ARG A 68 11.71 7.61 6.44
N THR A 69 12.36 8.75 6.18
CA THR A 69 11.66 10.02 5.99
C THR A 69 11.00 10.03 4.61
N VAL A 70 9.79 10.57 4.53
CA VAL A 70 9.03 10.66 3.28
C VAL A 70 9.32 11.94 2.48
N GLY A 71 10.18 12.83 3.01
CA GLY A 71 10.50 14.12 2.40
C GLY A 71 9.45 15.21 2.68
N THR A 72 9.74 16.43 2.28
CA THR A 72 8.93 17.61 2.63
C THR A 72 7.57 17.61 1.95
N LEU A 73 7.51 17.21 0.68
CA LEU A 73 6.27 17.16 -0.10
C LEU A 73 5.27 16.18 0.50
N LEU A 74 5.67 14.90 0.67
CA LEU A 74 4.77 13.89 1.23
C LEU A 74 4.44 14.15 2.70
N SER A 75 5.36 14.74 3.49
CA SER A 75 5.06 15.14 4.87
C SER A 75 3.94 16.16 4.92
N ARG A 76 3.97 17.19 4.05
CA ARG A 76 2.88 18.18 3.96
C ARG A 76 1.59 17.53 3.49
N PHE A 77 1.64 16.71 2.45
CA PHE A 77 0.47 16.00 1.92
C PHE A 77 -0.21 15.14 2.98
N PHE A 78 0.55 14.33 3.71
CA PHE A 78 0.01 13.48 4.76
C PHE A 78 -0.54 14.28 5.96
N THR A 79 0.10 15.41 6.29
CA THR A 79 -0.45 16.34 7.29
C THR A 79 -1.79 16.89 6.83
N SER A 80 -1.92 17.31 5.58
CA SER A 80 -3.20 17.78 5.02
C SER A 80 -4.29 16.71 5.07
N LEU A 81 -3.95 15.45 4.75
CA LEU A 81 -4.91 14.33 4.88
C LEU A 81 -5.38 14.13 6.31
N SER A 82 -4.47 14.19 7.31
CA SER A 82 -4.85 14.06 8.72
C SER A 82 -5.79 15.17 9.18
N GLU A 83 -5.76 16.33 8.53
CA GLU A 83 -6.63 17.48 8.76
C GLU A 83 -7.88 17.51 7.86
N CYS A 84 -8.18 16.40 7.17
CA CYS A 84 -9.28 16.26 6.22
C CYS A 84 -9.23 17.29 5.07
N ARG A 85 -8.03 17.58 4.56
CA ARG A 85 -7.83 18.49 3.42
C ARG A 85 -7.15 17.77 2.28
N LEU A 86 -7.64 18.02 1.06
CA LEU A 86 -6.99 17.58 -0.16
C LEU A 86 -6.20 18.76 -0.76
N GLU A 87 -4.91 18.52 -0.99
CA GLU A 87 -4.02 19.51 -1.63
C GLU A 87 -3.27 18.83 -2.76
N GLY A 88 -3.21 19.48 -3.91
CA GLY A 88 -2.42 19.08 -5.07
C GLY A 88 -1.32 20.08 -5.37
N THR A 89 -0.49 19.79 -6.37
CA THR A 89 0.54 20.71 -6.89
C THR A 89 0.23 21.11 -8.33
N ARG A 90 0.52 22.38 -8.69
CA ARG A 90 0.31 22.90 -10.04
C ARG A 90 1.59 22.85 -10.86
N GLY A 91 1.50 22.27 -12.06
CA GLY A 91 2.56 22.25 -13.06
C GLY A 91 2.65 23.51 -13.91
N SER A 92 3.72 23.61 -14.69
CA SER A 92 3.98 24.72 -15.61
C SER A 92 2.96 24.79 -16.76
N ASP A 93 2.33 23.67 -17.09
CA ASP A 93 1.24 23.57 -18.07
C ASP A 93 -0.14 23.98 -17.51
N GLY A 94 -0.18 24.39 -16.24
CA GLY A 94 -1.39 24.78 -15.51
C GLY A 94 -2.16 23.61 -14.90
N ARG A 95 -1.79 22.35 -15.17
CA ARG A 95 -2.46 21.18 -14.60
C ARG A 95 -2.21 21.05 -13.11
N VAL A 96 -3.23 20.61 -12.41
CA VAL A 96 -3.17 20.30 -10.99
C VAL A 96 -3.08 18.79 -10.79
N TYR A 97 -2.00 18.35 -10.17
CA TYR A 97 -1.71 16.95 -9.88
C TYR A 97 -2.21 16.57 -8.50
N PHE A 98 -3.03 15.52 -8.43
CA PHE A 98 -3.46 14.89 -7.19
C PHE A 98 -3.38 13.36 -7.33
N PRO A 99 -2.66 12.66 -6.45
CA PRO A 99 -1.78 13.15 -5.38
C PRO A 99 -0.69 14.11 -5.88
N PRO A 100 -0.13 14.97 -4.99
CA PRO A 100 0.81 16.01 -5.42
C PRO A 100 2.07 15.40 -6.02
N ALA A 101 2.51 15.96 -7.15
CA ALA A 101 3.78 15.63 -7.79
C ALA A 101 4.91 16.50 -7.21
N GLU A 102 6.10 15.93 -7.03
CA GLU A 102 7.27 16.67 -6.57
C GLU A 102 7.93 17.47 -7.69
N PHE A 103 7.94 16.89 -8.89
CA PHE A 103 8.57 17.48 -10.06
C PHE A 103 7.55 17.63 -11.19
N ASP A 104 7.69 18.71 -11.92
CA ASP A 104 6.90 19.00 -13.12
C ASP A 104 7.22 17.97 -14.23
N PRO A 105 6.23 17.23 -14.73
CA PRO A 105 6.45 16.25 -15.79
C PRO A 105 6.90 16.87 -17.12
N VAL A 106 6.68 18.18 -17.33
CA VAL A 106 7.03 18.88 -18.58
C VAL A 106 8.46 19.41 -18.52
N THR A 107 8.82 20.06 -17.41
CA THR A 107 10.10 20.79 -17.29
C THR A 107 11.12 20.09 -16.41
N GLY A 108 10.70 19.13 -15.57
CA GLY A 108 11.54 18.50 -14.56
C GLY A 108 11.87 19.41 -13.36
N ALA A 109 11.32 20.62 -13.32
CA ALA A 109 11.52 21.53 -12.20
C ALA A 109 10.72 21.11 -10.98
N GLN A 110 11.20 21.45 -9.78
CA GLN A 110 10.48 21.16 -8.55
C GLN A 110 9.19 22.00 -8.48
N LEU A 111 8.07 21.36 -8.16
CA LEU A 111 6.78 22.04 -7.98
C LEU A 111 6.66 22.59 -6.56
N THR A 112 6.31 23.86 -6.46
CA THR A 112 6.18 24.58 -5.20
C THR A 112 4.81 25.21 -5.00
N GLU A 113 4.00 25.31 -6.06
CA GLU A 113 2.64 25.84 -5.99
C GLU A 113 1.67 24.76 -5.52
N TRP A 114 1.04 25.01 -4.38
CA TRP A 114 0.03 24.14 -3.81
C TRP A 114 -1.37 24.68 -4.06
N VAL A 115 -2.30 23.77 -4.38
CA VAL A 115 -3.69 24.07 -4.67
C VAL A 115 -4.58 23.27 -3.74
N SER A 116 -5.47 23.95 -3.01
CA SER A 116 -6.51 23.28 -2.23
C SER A 116 -7.59 22.74 -3.15
N LEU A 117 -8.03 21.51 -2.90
CA LEU A 117 -9.00 20.78 -3.71
C LEU A 117 -10.28 20.52 -2.91
N SER A 118 -11.37 20.24 -3.63
CA SER A 118 -12.63 19.81 -3.04
C SER A 118 -12.53 18.40 -2.50
N ASP A 119 -13.38 18.03 -1.56
CA ASP A 119 -13.55 16.65 -1.09
C ASP A 119 -14.48 15.81 -1.98
N THR A 120 -14.87 16.34 -3.13
CA THR A 120 -15.70 15.70 -4.15
C THR A 120 -14.90 15.40 -5.41
N GLY A 121 -15.41 14.47 -6.23
CA GLY A 121 -14.79 14.09 -7.48
C GLY A 121 -15.75 13.36 -8.41
N THR A 122 -15.24 12.96 -9.56
CA THR A 122 -16.01 12.26 -10.60
C THR A 122 -15.29 10.98 -11.00
N VAL A 123 -16.02 9.88 -11.08
CA VAL A 123 -15.52 8.58 -11.56
C VAL A 123 -15.26 8.68 -13.06
N SER A 124 -14.01 8.41 -13.47
CA SER A 124 -13.61 8.36 -14.88
C SER A 124 -13.76 6.95 -15.46
N THR A 125 -13.34 5.95 -14.69
CA THR A 125 -13.51 4.52 -15.01
C THR A 125 -13.49 3.72 -13.71
N TRP A 126 -14.02 2.50 -13.75
CA TRP A 126 -14.14 1.66 -12.55
C TRP A 126 -14.16 0.18 -12.87
N ALA A 127 -13.89 -0.64 -11.86
CA ALA A 127 -14.00 -2.09 -11.89
C ALA A 127 -14.59 -2.59 -10.56
N TRP A 128 -15.52 -3.53 -10.62
CA TRP A 128 -16.18 -4.07 -9.42
C TRP A 128 -15.36 -5.16 -8.77
N GLN A 129 -15.14 -5.04 -7.47
CA GLN A 129 -14.51 -6.03 -6.60
C GLN A 129 -15.62 -6.78 -5.83
N SER A 130 -16.05 -7.91 -6.35
CA SER A 130 -17.14 -8.69 -5.76
C SER A 130 -16.75 -9.48 -4.52
N THR A 131 -15.47 -9.85 -4.41
CA THR A 131 -14.94 -10.65 -3.29
C THR A 131 -13.68 -9.99 -2.76
N PRO A 132 -13.80 -9.06 -1.80
CA PRO A 132 -12.66 -8.43 -1.18
C PRO A 132 -11.75 -9.44 -0.48
N VAL A 133 -10.45 -9.15 -0.49
CA VAL A 133 -9.43 -9.93 0.21
C VAL A 133 -8.84 -9.11 1.35
N GLU A 134 -8.20 -9.81 2.30
CA GLU A 134 -7.53 -9.16 3.42
C GLU A 134 -6.52 -8.10 2.94
N GLY A 135 -6.49 -6.94 3.60
CA GLY A 135 -5.64 -5.80 3.25
C GLY A 135 -6.26 -4.82 2.23
N GLN A 136 -7.46 -5.10 1.69
CA GLN A 136 -8.20 -4.13 0.88
C GLN A 136 -8.94 -3.10 1.75
N PRO A 137 -9.28 -1.90 1.20
CA PRO A 137 -9.87 -0.81 1.98
C PRO A 137 -11.21 -1.13 2.62
N LEU A 138 -12.02 -1.98 1.97
CA LEU A 138 -13.36 -2.35 2.44
C LEU A 138 -13.49 -3.87 2.55
N ALA A 139 -14.18 -4.34 3.59
CA ALA A 139 -14.44 -5.76 3.85
C ALA A 139 -15.66 -6.31 3.09
N HIS A 140 -16.43 -5.45 2.42
CA HIS A 140 -17.58 -5.80 1.58
C HIS A 140 -17.32 -5.43 0.12
N PRO A 141 -18.14 -5.90 -0.83
CA PRO A 141 -17.98 -5.58 -2.25
C PRO A 141 -17.95 -4.06 -2.51
N PHE A 142 -17.06 -3.63 -3.39
CA PHE A 142 -16.85 -2.21 -3.71
C PHE A 142 -16.29 -2.03 -5.12
N ALA A 143 -16.17 -0.80 -5.59
CA ALA A 143 -15.51 -0.51 -6.86
C ALA A 143 -14.11 0.07 -6.66
N TRP A 144 -13.12 -0.43 -7.39
CA TRP A 144 -11.89 0.31 -7.67
C TRP A 144 -12.18 1.29 -8.80
N ALA A 145 -11.93 2.57 -8.58
CA ALA A 145 -12.22 3.61 -9.57
C ALA A 145 -11.06 4.59 -9.74
N LEU A 146 -10.88 5.05 -10.97
CA LEU A 146 -10.12 6.26 -11.23
C LEU A 146 -11.04 7.45 -11.02
N ILE A 147 -10.70 8.29 -10.04
CA ILE A 147 -11.50 9.44 -9.60
C ILE A 147 -10.71 10.70 -9.89
N THR A 148 -11.31 11.61 -10.66
CA THR A 148 -10.80 12.98 -10.84
C THR A 148 -11.42 13.84 -9.75
N ILE A 149 -10.60 14.30 -8.80
CA ILE A 149 -11.00 15.21 -7.72
C ILE A 149 -11.36 16.56 -8.34
N ASP A 150 -12.43 17.19 -7.85
CA ASP A 150 -12.86 18.49 -8.36
C ASP A 150 -11.80 19.56 -8.05
N GLY A 151 -11.24 20.14 -9.10
CA GLY A 151 -10.09 21.04 -9.07
C GLY A 151 -8.73 20.40 -9.41
N ALA A 152 -8.67 19.08 -9.59
CA ALA A 152 -7.50 18.37 -10.12
C ALA A 152 -7.73 17.95 -11.58
N ASP A 153 -6.62 17.75 -12.32
CA ASP A 153 -6.65 17.34 -13.72
C ASP A 153 -6.22 15.89 -13.93
N VAL A 154 -5.64 15.26 -12.89
CA VAL A 154 -5.14 13.90 -12.96
C VAL A 154 -5.98 13.01 -12.06
N PRO A 155 -6.52 11.88 -12.58
CA PRO A 155 -7.31 10.96 -11.77
C PRO A 155 -6.43 10.13 -10.85
N MET A 156 -6.93 9.84 -9.65
CA MET A 156 -6.32 8.90 -8.72
C MET A 156 -7.13 7.60 -8.62
N LEU A 157 -6.44 6.48 -8.37
CA LEU A 157 -7.08 5.21 -8.09
C LEU A 157 -7.47 5.14 -6.61
N HIS A 158 -8.75 4.89 -6.32
CA HIS A 158 -9.21 4.64 -4.95
C HIS A 158 -10.46 3.75 -4.93
N ALA A 159 -10.82 3.26 -3.72
CA ALA A 159 -12.05 2.51 -3.49
C ALA A 159 -13.26 3.43 -3.45
N VAL A 160 -14.38 3.00 -4.07
CA VAL A 160 -15.69 3.64 -3.99
C VAL A 160 -16.68 2.66 -3.38
N ASP A 161 -17.31 3.06 -2.29
CA ASP A 161 -18.41 2.33 -1.66
C ASP A 161 -19.73 2.71 -2.34
N ALA A 162 -20.12 1.92 -3.32
CA ALA A 162 -21.34 2.14 -4.07
C ALA A 162 -22.48 1.19 -3.64
N GLY A 163 -22.19 0.24 -2.73
CA GLY A 163 -23.14 -0.79 -2.28
C GLY A 163 -23.48 -1.84 -3.35
N SER A 164 -23.65 -1.43 -4.61
CA SER A 164 -23.95 -2.28 -5.76
C SER A 164 -23.26 -1.79 -7.02
N PRO A 165 -22.89 -2.67 -7.97
CA PRO A 165 -22.33 -2.27 -9.26
C PRO A 165 -23.33 -1.42 -10.10
N ASP A 166 -24.63 -1.50 -9.81
CA ASP A 166 -25.66 -0.73 -10.51
C ASP A 166 -25.68 0.76 -10.06
N ASN A 167 -25.04 1.07 -8.94
CA ASN A 167 -25.00 2.42 -8.37
C ASN A 167 -23.78 3.24 -8.82
N ILE A 168 -22.90 2.66 -9.63
CA ILE A 168 -21.69 3.33 -10.10
C ILE A 168 -21.57 3.26 -11.62
N ALA A 169 -21.22 4.38 -12.23
CA ALA A 169 -20.96 4.50 -13.66
C ALA A 169 -19.87 5.55 -13.91
N THR A 170 -19.33 5.58 -15.11
CA THR A 170 -18.51 6.75 -15.55
C THR A 170 -19.34 8.02 -15.45
N GLY A 171 -18.77 9.05 -14.82
CA GLY A 171 -19.46 10.30 -14.53
C GLY A 171 -20.14 10.36 -13.17
N THR A 172 -20.20 9.27 -12.42
CA THR A 172 -20.76 9.26 -11.05
C THR A 172 -19.99 10.22 -10.16
N LYS A 173 -20.71 11.10 -9.46
CA LYS A 173 -20.14 11.98 -8.45
C LYS A 173 -19.89 11.22 -7.15
N VAL A 174 -18.73 11.47 -6.58
CA VAL A 174 -18.30 10.83 -5.34
C VAL A 174 -17.74 11.86 -4.37
N LYS A 175 -17.76 11.52 -3.09
CA LYS A 175 -17.22 12.33 -2.01
C LYS A 175 -16.32 11.51 -1.11
N VAL A 176 -15.25 12.11 -0.59
CA VAL A 176 -14.33 11.48 0.34
C VAL A 176 -15.04 11.08 1.62
N ARG A 177 -14.87 9.80 2.01
CA ARG A 177 -15.10 9.33 3.38
C ARG A 177 -13.77 9.29 4.10
N TRP A 178 -13.62 10.13 5.10
CA TRP A 178 -12.43 10.17 5.93
C TRP A 178 -12.42 9.03 6.94
N ALA A 179 -11.25 8.48 7.23
CA ALA A 179 -11.08 7.53 8.31
C ALA A 179 -11.31 8.19 9.68
N GLU A 180 -11.75 7.42 10.68
CA GLU A 180 -11.92 7.93 12.04
C GLU A 180 -10.56 8.28 12.66
N GLU A 181 -9.59 7.36 12.54
CA GLU A 181 -8.20 7.61 12.93
C GLU A 181 -7.40 8.04 11.70
N ARG A 182 -6.71 9.18 11.80
CA ARG A 182 -5.93 9.77 10.73
C ARG A 182 -4.50 10.06 11.18
N PRO A 183 -3.63 9.03 11.16
CA PRO A 183 -2.24 9.17 11.61
C PRO A 183 -1.35 9.99 10.65
N GLY A 184 -1.86 10.44 9.52
CA GLY A 184 -1.11 11.10 8.45
C GLY A 184 -0.57 10.09 7.45
N GLY A 185 -1.44 9.57 6.60
CA GLY A 185 -1.11 8.59 5.56
C GLY A 185 -2.20 8.50 4.50
N VAL A 186 -1.96 7.69 3.48
CA VAL A 186 -2.93 7.47 2.39
C VAL A 186 -4.21 6.81 2.87
N THR A 187 -4.16 6.08 3.97
CA THR A 187 -5.29 5.41 4.62
C THR A 187 -6.21 6.37 5.38
N ASP A 188 -5.83 7.65 5.53
CA ASP A 188 -6.69 8.69 6.10
C ASP A 188 -7.92 8.96 5.22
N ILE A 189 -7.82 8.65 3.91
CA ILE A 189 -8.97 8.49 3.03
C ILE A 189 -9.41 7.03 3.13
N ALA A 190 -10.52 6.75 3.82
CA ALA A 190 -11.04 5.39 3.95
C ALA A 190 -11.55 4.85 2.60
N CYS A 191 -12.38 5.62 1.92
CA CYS A 191 -12.92 5.36 0.58
C CYS A 191 -13.63 6.61 0.06
N PHE A 192 -14.34 6.48 -1.05
CA PHE A 192 -15.28 7.48 -1.54
C PHE A 192 -16.70 6.93 -1.49
N ASP A 193 -17.66 7.80 -1.20
CA ASP A 193 -19.09 7.51 -1.26
C ASP A 193 -19.72 8.09 -2.51
N VAL A 194 -20.71 7.41 -3.07
CA VAL A 194 -21.51 7.95 -4.18
C VAL A 194 -22.40 9.09 -3.67
N VAL A 195 -22.31 10.26 -4.32
CA VAL A 195 -23.15 11.41 -4.00
C VAL A 195 -24.51 11.25 -4.67
N GLY A 196 -25.58 11.27 -3.86
CA GLY A 196 -26.96 11.13 -4.37
C GLY A 196 -27.42 9.69 -4.58
N GLY A 197 -26.69 8.69 -4.11
CA GLY A 197 -27.17 7.31 -3.99
C GLY A 197 -28.30 7.24 -2.97
N VAL A 198 -29.39 6.62 -3.35
CA VAL A 198 -30.57 6.40 -2.49
C VAL A 198 -30.14 5.50 -1.33
N SER A 199 -30.31 5.99 -0.10
CA SER A 199 -30.21 5.20 1.12
C SER A 199 -31.31 4.15 1.17
#